data_abde12240c067bbe4e8118e0d215c4a3
#
_entry.id   abde12240c067bbe4e8118e0d215c4a3
#
_cell.length_a   1.000
_cell.length_b   1.000
_cell.length_c   1.000
_cell.angle_alpha   90.00
_cell.angle_beta   90.00
_cell.angle_gamma   90.00
#
_symmetry.space_group_name_H-M   'P 1'
#
loop_
_entity.id
_entity.type
_entity.pdbx_description
1 polymer ?
#
loop_
_entity_poly.entity_id
_entity_poly.type
_entity_poly.pdbx_seq_one_letter_code
_entity_poly.pdbx_strand_id
1 'polypeptide(L)'
;MTTAPESEKKNKSGVVVVLSGGMDSTVCAALAVRNFGTQNVAALHIDYGQRTERRERQAFQNICDQLGIPTRLAIQTAFFRAIGGSALTDEQIAVPQAGPEIGAEIPVTYVPFRNSHFLSAAVSWAEVLGAEKIYIGAVQQDSSGYPDCRPEFYAAFNEAVRTGTKEGRIRIETPLIALRKAEIVRLGLELGAPFHLTWSCYSREDRACGECDSCVLRMRAFAAAGASDPIAYVSQAAAL
;
A
#
# COMPACT_ATOMS: atom_id res chain seq x y z
N MET A 1 -34.54 34.80 -21.62
CA MET A 1 -34.38 33.74 -20.59
C MET A 1 -33.30 32.80 -21.09
N THR A 2 -32.09 33.05 -20.69
CA THR A 2 -30.90 32.23 -21.01
C THR A 2 -30.72 31.25 -19.87
N THR A 3 -30.96 29.98 -20.13
CA THR A 3 -30.69 28.88 -19.20
C THR A 3 -29.19 28.77 -19.03
N ALA A 4 -28.70 28.94 -17.80
CA ALA A 4 -27.33 28.67 -17.43
C ALA A 4 -27.00 27.20 -17.74
N PRO A 5 -25.78 26.89 -18.20
CA PRO A 5 -25.39 25.52 -18.45
C PRO A 5 -25.38 24.75 -17.12
N GLU A 6 -26.09 23.62 -17.10
CA GLU A 6 -25.97 22.63 -16.02
C GLU A 6 -24.48 22.31 -15.84
N SER A 7 -23.96 22.60 -14.63
CA SER A 7 -22.63 22.21 -14.24
C SER A 7 -22.51 20.69 -14.41
N GLU A 8 -21.66 20.23 -15.34
CA GLU A 8 -21.25 18.85 -15.43
C GLU A 8 -20.95 18.33 -14.02
N LYS A 9 -21.76 17.40 -13.55
CA LYS A 9 -21.48 16.65 -12.31
C LYS A 9 -20.14 15.98 -12.53
N LYS A 10 -19.06 16.58 -12.00
CA LYS A 10 -17.74 15.93 -11.89
C LYS A 10 -17.99 14.54 -11.33
N ASN A 11 -17.64 13.53 -12.12
CA ASN A 11 -17.73 12.14 -11.73
C ASN A 11 -16.87 11.98 -10.45
N LYS A 12 -17.50 11.92 -9.28
CA LYS A 12 -16.80 11.88 -8.00
C LYS A 12 -16.08 10.54 -7.90
N SER A 13 -14.76 10.57 -7.70
CA SER A 13 -14.01 9.37 -7.35
C SER A 13 -14.59 8.78 -6.07
N GLY A 14 -15.03 7.51 -6.10
CA GLY A 14 -15.60 6.86 -4.94
C GLY A 14 -14.56 6.58 -3.85
N VAL A 15 -13.29 6.28 -4.24
CA VAL A 15 -12.24 5.89 -3.32
C VAL A 15 -10.85 6.30 -3.82
N VAL A 16 -10.00 6.78 -2.89
CA VAL A 16 -8.55 6.91 -3.08
C VAL A 16 -7.89 5.67 -2.49
N VAL A 17 -7.04 5.00 -3.26
CA VAL A 17 -6.25 3.86 -2.79
C VAL A 17 -4.80 4.26 -2.63
N VAL A 18 -4.24 4.10 -1.44
CA VAL A 18 -2.78 4.23 -1.20
C VAL A 18 -2.10 2.99 -1.75
N LEU A 19 -1.50 3.11 -2.93
CA LEU A 19 -0.94 1.99 -3.71
C LEU A 19 0.58 2.07 -3.78
N SER A 20 1.25 1.32 -2.92
CA SER A 20 2.72 1.27 -2.87
C SER A 20 3.36 0.46 -4.01
N GLY A 21 2.60 -0.38 -4.70
CA GLY A 21 3.10 -1.39 -5.63
C GLY A 21 3.38 -2.76 -4.97
N GLY A 22 3.23 -2.87 -3.66
CA GLY A 22 3.34 -4.13 -2.92
C GLY A 22 2.07 -4.98 -2.98
N MET A 23 2.19 -6.24 -2.54
CA MET A 23 1.13 -7.25 -2.59
C MET A 23 -0.19 -6.77 -1.97
N ASP A 24 -0.15 -6.31 -0.71
CA ASP A 24 -1.35 -5.96 0.06
C ASP A 24 -2.08 -4.75 -0.55
N SER A 25 -1.34 -3.71 -0.91
CA SER A 25 -1.91 -2.51 -1.53
C SER A 25 -2.52 -2.80 -2.92
N THR A 26 -1.97 -3.78 -3.64
CA THR A 26 -2.51 -4.24 -4.92
C THR A 26 -3.83 -4.99 -4.75
N VAL A 27 -3.95 -5.82 -3.70
CA VAL A 27 -5.24 -6.46 -3.37
C VAL A 27 -6.28 -5.42 -2.97
N CYS A 28 -5.90 -4.38 -2.20
CA CYS A 28 -6.78 -3.24 -1.91
C CYS A 28 -7.24 -2.53 -3.18
N ALA A 29 -6.35 -2.31 -4.15
CA ALA A 29 -6.69 -1.67 -5.43
C ALA A 29 -7.66 -2.53 -6.25
N ALA A 30 -7.41 -3.84 -6.36
CA ALA A 30 -8.31 -4.76 -7.04
C ALA A 30 -9.70 -4.82 -6.37
N LEU A 31 -9.74 -4.81 -5.03
CA LEU A 31 -10.97 -4.75 -4.25
C LEU A 31 -11.72 -3.42 -4.49
N ALA A 32 -11.00 -2.31 -4.53
CA ALA A 32 -11.58 -1.00 -4.83
C ALA A 32 -12.19 -0.98 -6.25
N VAL A 33 -11.49 -1.50 -7.25
CA VAL A 33 -12.00 -1.62 -8.62
C VAL A 33 -13.27 -2.47 -8.69
N ARG A 34 -13.29 -3.61 -7.98
CA ARG A 34 -14.50 -4.46 -7.88
C ARG A 34 -15.68 -3.71 -7.28
N ASN A 35 -15.44 -2.94 -6.20
CA ASN A 35 -16.52 -2.32 -5.42
C ASN A 35 -17.04 -1.01 -6.02
N PHE A 36 -16.18 -0.24 -6.70
CA PHE A 36 -16.50 1.12 -7.18
C PHE A 36 -16.47 1.25 -8.71
N GLY A 37 -15.88 0.30 -9.41
CA GLY A 37 -15.57 0.42 -10.83
C GLY A 37 -14.33 1.28 -11.09
N THR A 38 -13.62 1.02 -12.19
CA THR A 38 -12.31 1.63 -12.50
C THR A 38 -12.33 3.15 -12.52
N GLN A 39 -13.42 3.76 -13.02
CA GLN A 39 -13.57 5.21 -13.17
C GLN A 39 -13.76 5.95 -11.82
N ASN A 40 -14.15 5.22 -10.77
CA ASN A 40 -14.38 5.78 -9.44
C ASN A 40 -13.25 5.43 -8.45
N VAL A 41 -12.11 4.93 -8.96
CA VAL A 41 -10.91 4.65 -8.18
C VAL A 41 -9.80 5.63 -8.57
N ALA A 42 -9.20 6.27 -7.57
CA ALA A 42 -7.99 7.07 -7.72
C ALA A 42 -6.83 6.40 -6.97
N ALA A 43 -5.70 6.20 -7.61
CA ALA A 43 -4.53 5.53 -7.03
C ALA A 43 -3.44 6.55 -6.66
N LEU A 44 -3.03 6.57 -5.40
CA LEU A 44 -1.96 7.41 -4.86
C LEU A 44 -0.71 6.58 -4.57
N HIS A 45 0.41 6.96 -5.16
CA HIS A 45 1.74 6.45 -4.85
C HIS A 45 2.60 7.52 -4.20
N ILE A 46 3.42 7.14 -3.22
CA ILE A 46 4.32 8.07 -2.54
C ILE A 46 5.72 7.47 -2.51
N ASP A 47 6.63 8.13 -3.19
CA ASP A 47 8.06 7.89 -3.05
C ASP A 47 8.55 8.68 -1.83
N TYR A 48 9.11 7.95 -0.86
CA TYR A 48 9.53 8.54 0.40
C TYR A 48 11.04 8.39 0.66
N GLY A 49 11.79 8.10 -0.40
CA GLY A 49 13.22 7.88 -0.35
C GLY A 49 13.60 6.45 0.03
N GLN A 50 12.70 5.49 -0.16
CA GLN A 50 12.99 4.07 0.04
C GLN A 50 14.00 3.53 -0.99
N ARG A 51 14.75 2.49 -0.61
CA ARG A 51 15.82 1.90 -1.43
C ARG A 51 15.36 1.40 -2.79
N THR A 52 14.11 0.95 -2.90
CA THR A 52 13.51 0.35 -4.11
C THR A 52 12.48 1.27 -4.77
N GLU A 53 12.65 2.58 -4.60
CA GLU A 53 11.74 3.64 -5.09
C GLU A 53 11.39 3.47 -6.56
N ARG A 54 12.40 3.29 -7.42
CA ARG A 54 12.20 3.16 -8.88
C ARG A 54 11.37 1.92 -9.22
N ARG A 55 11.64 0.78 -8.57
CA ARG A 55 10.95 -0.47 -8.83
C ARG A 55 9.52 -0.46 -8.31
N GLU A 56 9.28 0.14 -7.14
CA GLU A 56 7.94 0.31 -6.58
C GLU A 56 7.08 1.24 -7.43
N ARG A 57 7.64 2.36 -7.89
CA ARG A 57 6.95 3.29 -8.81
C ARG A 57 6.58 2.61 -10.13
N GLN A 58 7.48 1.80 -10.70
CA GLN A 58 7.19 1.01 -11.89
C GLN A 58 6.06 -0.01 -11.64
N ALA A 59 6.08 -0.70 -10.49
CA ALA A 59 5.01 -1.60 -10.09
C ALA A 59 3.67 -0.88 -9.98
N PHE A 60 3.63 0.29 -9.32
CA PHE A 60 2.44 1.13 -9.23
C PHE A 60 1.85 1.46 -10.61
N GLN A 61 2.67 1.91 -11.55
CA GLN A 61 2.23 2.25 -12.91
C GLN A 61 1.63 1.04 -13.63
N ASN A 62 2.37 -0.07 -13.65
CA ASN A 62 1.96 -1.30 -14.31
C ASN A 62 0.67 -1.89 -13.70
N ILE A 63 0.52 -1.84 -12.38
CA ILE A 63 -0.69 -2.29 -11.68
C ILE A 63 -1.89 -1.41 -12.05
N CYS A 64 -1.72 -0.10 -12.08
CA CYS A 64 -2.78 0.81 -12.51
C CYS A 64 -3.21 0.55 -13.96
N ASP A 65 -2.24 0.30 -14.87
CA ASP A 65 -2.53 -0.06 -16.27
C ASP A 65 -3.34 -1.35 -16.35
N GLN A 66 -2.89 -2.39 -15.66
CA GLN A 66 -3.54 -3.70 -15.66
C GLN A 66 -4.95 -3.67 -15.05
N LEU A 67 -5.15 -2.88 -13.99
CA LEU A 67 -6.46 -2.72 -13.34
C LEU A 67 -7.35 -1.68 -14.02
N GLY A 68 -6.86 -0.97 -15.04
CA GLY A 68 -7.59 0.05 -15.76
C GLY A 68 -7.94 1.27 -14.91
N ILE A 69 -7.11 1.66 -13.94
CA ILE A 69 -7.32 2.83 -13.08
C ILE A 69 -6.79 4.08 -13.80
N PRO A 70 -7.65 5.03 -14.23
CA PRO A 70 -7.22 6.18 -15.01
C PRO A 70 -6.68 7.34 -14.14
N THR A 71 -7.25 7.53 -12.95
CA THR A 71 -6.88 8.64 -12.05
C THR A 71 -5.73 8.23 -11.15
N ARG A 72 -4.55 8.84 -11.38
CA ARG A 72 -3.31 8.46 -10.70
C ARG A 72 -2.56 9.69 -10.22
N LEU A 73 -1.98 9.61 -9.03
CA LEU A 73 -1.08 10.60 -8.50
C LEU A 73 0.14 9.91 -7.90
N ALA A 74 1.33 10.27 -8.37
CA ALA A 74 2.59 9.88 -7.75
C ALA A 74 3.27 11.13 -7.21
N ILE A 75 3.54 11.15 -5.92
CA ILE A 75 4.23 12.25 -5.24
C ILE A 75 5.56 11.78 -4.66
N GLN A 76 6.47 12.70 -4.46
CA GLN A 76 7.77 12.42 -3.86
C GLN A 76 7.98 13.27 -2.62
N THR A 77 8.55 12.67 -1.58
CA THR A 77 8.93 13.36 -0.36
C THR A 77 10.32 12.92 0.10
N ALA A 78 11.20 13.87 0.36
CA ALA A 78 12.59 13.62 0.74
C ALA A 78 12.82 13.66 2.26
N PHE A 79 11.86 14.11 3.06
CA PHE A 79 12.10 14.37 4.48
C PHE A 79 12.38 13.11 5.30
N PHE A 80 11.87 11.94 4.91
CA PHE A 80 12.17 10.69 5.62
C PHE A 80 13.65 10.30 5.55
N ARG A 81 14.33 10.59 4.43
CA ARG A 81 15.79 10.44 4.34
C ARG A 81 16.52 11.43 5.28
N ALA A 82 16.03 12.65 5.36
CA ALA A 82 16.63 13.67 6.24
C ALA A 82 16.42 13.35 7.73
N ILE A 83 15.27 12.74 8.10
CA ILE A 83 15.01 12.26 9.46
C ILE A 83 15.92 11.06 9.80
N GLY A 84 16.11 10.13 8.86
CA GLY A 84 16.90 8.90 9.06
C GLY A 84 16.24 7.89 10.00
N GLY A 85 17.05 6.99 10.55
CA GLY A 85 16.62 6.04 11.59
C GLY A 85 15.86 4.81 11.09
N SER A 86 15.76 4.59 9.77
CA SER A 86 15.16 3.38 9.20
C SER A 86 16.06 2.79 8.11
N ALA A 87 16.23 1.46 8.14
CA ALA A 87 16.96 0.75 7.10
C ALA A 87 16.34 0.89 5.69
N LEU A 88 15.11 1.37 5.57
CA LEU A 88 14.47 1.61 4.28
C LEU A 88 14.87 2.95 3.65
N THR A 89 15.22 3.95 4.45
CA THR A 89 15.50 5.32 3.99
C THR A 89 16.92 5.79 4.30
N ASP A 90 17.66 5.07 5.15
CA ASP A 90 19.04 5.35 5.53
C ASP A 90 19.96 4.22 5.02
N GLU A 91 20.84 4.55 4.08
CA GLU A 91 21.78 3.60 3.46
C GLU A 91 22.85 3.11 4.44
N GLN A 92 23.10 3.82 5.53
CA GLN A 92 24.06 3.42 6.57
C GLN A 92 23.52 2.30 7.47
N ILE A 93 22.20 2.10 7.50
CA ILE A 93 21.55 1.04 8.28
C ILE A 93 21.25 -0.14 7.34
N ALA A 94 21.92 -1.27 7.52
CA ALA A 94 21.71 -2.46 6.70
C ALA A 94 20.27 -3.00 6.84
N VAL A 95 19.67 -3.43 5.73
CA VAL A 95 18.41 -4.20 5.78
C VAL A 95 18.73 -5.59 6.32
N PRO A 96 18.16 -6.00 7.46
CA PRO A 96 18.47 -7.31 8.04
C PRO A 96 17.89 -8.46 7.21
N GLN A 97 18.48 -9.63 7.34
CA GLN A 97 17.81 -10.88 6.98
C GLN A 97 16.71 -11.17 7.98
N ALA A 98 15.65 -11.82 7.50
CA ALA A 98 14.51 -12.17 8.35
C ALA A 98 14.95 -13.10 9.49
N GLY A 99 14.60 -12.72 10.70
CA GLY A 99 14.78 -13.57 11.88
C GLY A 99 13.69 -14.66 11.99
N PRO A 100 13.80 -15.56 12.98
CA PRO A 100 12.81 -16.60 13.22
C PRO A 100 11.44 -16.03 13.62
N GLU A 101 11.41 -14.91 14.35
CA GLU A 101 10.22 -14.28 14.92
C GLU A 101 9.99 -12.89 14.31
N ILE A 102 9.47 -12.86 13.08
CA ILE A 102 9.09 -11.59 12.42
C ILE A 102 7.89 -10.99 13.15
N GLY A 103 8.00 -9.69 13.52
CA GLY A 103 6.90 -8.93 14.15
C GLY A 103 6.86 -9.00 15.67
N ALA A 104 7.78 -9.71 16.34
CA ALA A 104 7.89 -9.72 17.80
C ALA A 104 8.31 -8.35 18.38
N GLU A 105 9.18 -7.65 17.66
CA GLU A 105 9.65 -6.30 18.00
C GLU A 105 9.47 -5.36 16.81
N ILE A 106 9.53 -4.04 17.06
CA ILE A 106 9.52 -3.04 15.98
C ILE A 106 10.87 -3.12 15.25
N PRO A 107 10.89 -3.53 13.97
CA PRO A 107 12.15 -3.75 13.26
C PRO A 107 12.79 -2.42 12.82
N VAL A 108 14.10 -2.46 12.53
CA VAL A 108 14.84 -1.29 12.01
C VAL A 108 14.34 -0.82 10.63
N THR A 109 13.50 -1.60 9.95
CA THR A 109 12.81 -1.23 8.71
C THR A 109 11.57 -0.36 8.92
N TYR A 110 11.15 -0.16 10.17
CA TYR A 110 10.07 0.77 10.48
C TYR A 110 10.50 2.20 10.14
N VAL A 111 9.76 2.86 9.29
CA VAL A 111 9.92 4.30 9.02
C VAL A 111 8.97 5.05 9.96
N PRO A 112 9.50 5.84 10.92
CA PRO A 112 8.68 6.42 11.97
C PRO A 112 7.48 7.21 11.44
N PHE A 113 6.28 6.78 11.85
CA PHE A 113 5.00 7.45 11.58
C PHE A 113 4.67 7.65 10.08
N ARG A 114 5.26 6.82 9.20
CA ARG A 114 5.15 6.97 7.75
C ARG A 114 3.71 6.92 7.24
N ASN A 115 2.88 5.99 7.74
CA ASN A 115 1.51 5.84 7.28
C ASN A 115 0.66 7.08 7.56
N SER A 116 0.94 7.84 8.64
CA SER A 116 0.27 9.13 8.90
C SER A 116 0.48 10.14 7.78
N HIS A 117 1.71 10.26 7.29
CA HIS A 117 2.04 11.17 6.19
C HIS A 117 1.38 10.74 4.88
N PHE A 118 1.33 9.43 4.62
CA PHE A 118 0.66 8.88 3.45
C PHE A 118 -0.85 9.12 3.51
N LEU A 119 -1.45 8.91 4.68
CA LEU A 119 -2.86 9.18 4.91
C LEU A 119 -3.18 10.67 4.81
N SER A 120 -2.32 11.56 5.33
CA SER A 120 -2.51 13.01 5.21
C SER A 120 -2.54 13.45 3.75
N ALA A 121 -1.61 12.95 2.93
CA ALA A 121 -1.62 13.22 1.48
C ALA A 121 -2.87 12.64 0.80
N ALA A 122 -3.27 11.42 1.17
CA ALA A 122 -4.48 10.78 0.63
C ALA A 122 -5.75 11.53 1.01
N VAL A 123 -5.86 12.03 2.24
CA VAL A 123 -7.00 12.85 2.71
C VAL A 123 -7.09 14.16 1.93
N SER A 124 -5.96 14.87 1.77
CA SER A 124 -5.92 16.11 1.01
C SER A 124 -6.37 15.89 -0.44
N TRP A 125 -5.91 14.81 -1.07
CA TRP A 125 -6.31 14.50 -2.44
C TRP A 125 -7.75 14.02 -2.54
N ALA A 126 -8.22 13.21 -1.60
CA ALA A 126 -9.62 12.76 -1.52
C ALA A 126 -10.58 13.96 -1.41
N GLU A 127 -10.22 14.97 -0.60
CA GLU A 127 -11.02 16.20 -0.45
C GLU A 127 -11.12 16.98 -1.77
N VAL A 128 -10.00 17.09 -2.53
CA VAL A 128 -9.99 17.72 -3.86
C VAL A 128 -10.85 16.97 -4.87
N LEU A 129 -10.77 15.62 -4.86
CA LEU A 129 -11.55 14.76 -5.75
C LEU A 129 -13.02 14.64 -5.34
N GLY A 130 -13.36 14.99 -4.11
CA GLY A 130 -14.67 14.72 -3.50
C GLY A 130 -14.90 13.22 -3.25
N ALA A 131 -13.82 12.45 -3.05
CA ALA A 131 -13.90 11.07 -2.64
C ALA A 131 -14.18 10.97 -1.14
N GLU A 132 -15.02 10.04 -0.74
CA GLU A 132 -15.41 9.86 0.66
C GLU A 132 -14.71 8.69 1.34
N LYS A 133 -13.93 7.91 0.58
CA LYS A 133 -13.20 6.74 1.09
C LYS A 133 -11.73 6.77 0.72
N ILE A 134 -10.91 6.24 1.63
CA ILE A 134 -9.50 5.98 1.41
C ILE A 134 -9.23 4.53 1.79
N TYR A 135 -8.69 3.74 0.87
CA TYR A 135 -8.23 2.37 1.15
C TYR A 135 -6.72 2.34 1.34
N ILE A 136 -6.27 1.66 2.39
CA ILE A 136 -4.85 1.38 2.64
C ILE A 136 -4.66 -0.10 3.00
N GLY A 137 -3.64 -0.73 2.41
CA GLY A 137 -3.33 -2.15 2.59
C GLY A 137 -2.58 -2.46 3.88
N ALA A 138 -3.07 -1.94 5.01
CA ALA A 138 -2.53 -2.26 6.32
C ALA A 138 -2.96 -3.66 6.77
N VAL A 139 -2.04 -4.37 7.42
CA VAL A 139 -2.24 -5.73 7.95
C VAL A 139 -1.68 -5.78 9.36
N GLN A 140 -2.47 -6.27 10.31
CA GLN A 140 -2.05 -6.43 11.70
C GLN A 140 -1.42 -7.80 11.95
N GLN A 141 -1.99 -8.86 11.37
CA GLN A 141 -1.51 -10.23 11.52
C GLN A 141 -0.45 -10.55 10.45
N ASP A 142 0.48 -11.44 10.79
CA ASP A 142 1.56 -11.88 9.88
C ASP A 142 2.30 -10.68 9.25
N SER A 143 2.56 -9.64 10.04
CA SER A 143 3.17 -8.39 9.61
C SER A 143 4.47 -8.09 10.36
N SER A 144 5.20 -7.08 9.94
CA SER A 144 6.46 -6.66 10.58
C SER A 144 6.27 -5.91 11.93
N GLY A 145 5.05 -5.82 12.47
CA GLY A 145 4.81 -5.24 13.79
C GLY A 145 4.81 -3.71 13.86
N TYR A 146 4.58 -3.02 12.75
CA TYR A 146 4.59 -1.55 12.71
C TYR A 146 3.43 -0.95 13.51
N PRO A 147 3.70 0.05 14.41
CA PRO A 147 2.67 0.66 15.26
C PRO A 147 1.55 1.33 14.48
N ASP A 148 1.87 1.93 13.33
CA ASP A 148 0.95 2.63 12.43
C ASP A 148 0.19 1.69 11.46
N CYS A 149 0.20 0.37 11.75
CA CYS A 149 -0.64 -0.63 11.11
C CYS A 149 -1.71 -1.21 12.05
N ARG A 150 -1.87 -0.67 13.25
CA ARG A 150 -2.83 -1.16 14.24
C ARG A 150 -4.23 -0.55 14.04
N PRO A 151 -5.32 -1.27 14.35
CA PRO A 151 -6.70 -0.75 14.26
C PRO A 151 -6.92 0.54 15.03
N GLU A 152 -6.33 0.64 16.24
CA GLU A 152 -6.47 1.82 17.10
C GLU A 152 -5.87 3.07 16.46
N PHE A 153 -4.78 2.93 15.71
CA PHE A 153 -4.19 4.02 14.97
C PHE A 153 -5.15 4.56 13.90
N TYR A 154 -5.79 3.70 13.13
CA TYR A 154 -6.76 4.12 12.10
C TYR A 154 -8.04 4.70 12.70
N ALA A 155 -8.50 4.19 13.86
CA ALA A 155 -9.63 4.76 14.58
C ALA A 155 -9.35 6.22 15.01
N ALA A 156 -8.19 6.45 15.63
CA ALA A 156 -7.75 7.79 16.04
C ALA A 156 -7.54 8.74 14.85
N PHE A 157 -6.93 8.23 13.77
CA PHE A 157 -6.68 9.03 12.57
C PHE A 157 -8.00 9.41 11.85
N ASN A 158 -8.99 8.52 11.81
CA ASN A 158 -10.33 8.82 11.29
C ASN A 158 -11.03 9.93 12.08
N GLU A 159 -10.80 10.03 13.39
CA GLU A 159 -11.35 11.13 14.18
C GLU A 159 -10.68 12.47 13.84
N ALA A 160 -9.35 12.46 13.63
CA ALA A 160 -8.63 13.64 13.13
C ALA A 160 -9.14 14.08 11.75
N VAL A 161 -9.37 13.13 10.83
CA VAL A 161 -9.93 13.40 9.50
C VAL A 161 -11.33 13.97 9.59
N ARG A 162 -12.19 13.41 10.45
CA ARG A 162 -13.56 13.90 10.66
C ARG A 162 -13.61 15.35 11.12
N THR A 163 -12.70 15.74 11.99
CA THR A 163 -12.65 17.10 12.58
C THR A 163 -11.81 18.07 11.76
N GLY A 164 -10.85 17.57 10.98
CA GLY A 164 -9.84 18.37 10.27
C GLY A 164 -10.13 18.59 8.79
N THR A 165 -11.20 18.00 8.22
CA THR A 165 -11.59 18.18 6.81
C THR A 165 -12.86 19.00 6.69
N LYS A 166 -13.06 19.64 5.53
CA LYS A 166 -14.13 20.59 5.27
C LYS A 166 -15.53 20.04 5.58
N GLU A 167 -15.80 18.79 5.18
CA GLU A 167 -17.12 18.17 5.33
C GLU A 167 -17.15 17.04 6.36
N GLY A 168 -16.00 16.59 6.86
CA GLY A 168 -15.89 15.52 7.86
C GLY A 168 -16.37 14.13 7.40
N ARG A 169 -16.55 13.93 6.08
CA ARG A 169 -17.15 12.71 5.51
C ARG A 169 -16.15 11.66 5.06
N ILE A 170 -14.89 12.04 4.85
CA ILE A 170 -13.85 11.11 4.41
C ILE A 170 -13.61 10.06 5.50
N ARG A 171 -13.50 8.78 5.08
CA ARG A 171 -13.22 7.64 5.94
C ARG A 171 -12.05 6.83 5.40
N ILE A 172 -11.09 6.55 6.27
CA ILE A 172 -10.01 5.61 6.01
C ILE A 172 -10.50 4.22 6.37
N GLU A 173 -10.46 3.33 5.40
CA GLU A 173 -10.82 1.93 5.53
C GLU A 173 -9.58 1.05 5.31
N THR A 174 -9.47 0.01 6.11
CA THR A 174 -8.36 -0.95 6.10
C THR A 174 -8.91 -2.34 5.79
N PRO A 175 -9.30 -2.64 4.54
CA PRO A 175 -10.07 -3.84 4.20
C PRO A 175 -9.38 -5.17 4.55
N LEU A 176 -8.03 -5.13 4.68
CA LEU A 176 -7.21 -6.32 4.90
C LEU A 176 -6.71 -6.46 6.34
N ILE A 177 -7.04 -5.52 7.25
CA ILE A 177 -6.35 -5.39 8.53
C ILE A 177 -6.48 -6.64 9.43
N ALA A 178 -7.61 -7.34 9.37
CA ALA A 178 -7.88 -8.54 10.15
C ALA A 178 -7.51 -9.84 9.43
N LEU A 179 -7.11 -9.78 8.16
CA LEU A 179 -6.79 -10.95 7.36
C LEU A 179 -5.35 -11.41 7.60
N ARG A 180 -5.16 -12.73 7.59
CA ARG A 180 -3.82 -13.32 7.50
C ARG A 180 -3.26 -13.17 6.09
N LYS A 181 -1.95 -13.16 5.96
CA LYS A 181 -1.29 -13.02 4.64
C LYS A 181 -1.75 -14.05 3.60
N ALA A 182 -1.98 -15.30 4.00
CA ALA A 182 -2.50 -16.34 3.10
C ALA A 182 -3.94 -16.04 2.62
N GLU A 183 -4.78 -15.45 3.48
CA GLU A 183 -6.14 -15.05 3.10
C GLU A 183 -6.12 -13.86 2.13
N ILE A 184 -5.17 -12.94 2.30
CA ILE A 184 -4.94 -11.83 1.37
C ILE A 184 -4.52 -12.35 -0.01
N VAL A 185 -3.64 -13.36 -0.07
CA VAL A 185 -3.26 -13.99 -1.35
C VAL A 185 -4.46 -14.64 -2.01
N ARG A 186 -5.27 -15.44 -1.27
CA ARG A 186 -6.49 -16.06 -1.83
C ARG A 186 -7.48 -15.03 -2.36
N LEU A 187 -7.75 -13.98 -1.57
CA LEU A 187 -8.61 -12.88 -1.98
C LEU A 187 -8.08 -12.20 -3.25
N GLY A 188 -6.77 -11.94 -3.32
CA GLY A 188 -6.15 -11.34 -4.48
C GLY A 188 -6.24 -12.23 -5.73
N LEU A 189 -6.07 -13.55 -5.61
CA LEU A 189 -6.26 -14.50 -6.70
C LEU A 189 -7.72 -14.50 -7.19
N GLU A 190 -8.69 -14.50 -6.27
CA GLU A 190 -10.12 -14.39 -6.58
C GLU A 190 -10.46 -13.08 -7.31
N LEU A 191 -9.82 -11.98 -6.92
CA LEU A 191 -10.00 -10.67 -7.53
C LEU A 191 -9.24 -10.49 -8.85
N GLY A 192 -8.38 -11.43 -9.25
CA GLY A 192 -7.48 -11.28 -10.39
C GLY A 192 -6.42 -10.19 -10.16
N ALA A 193 -6.00 -9.96 -8.92
CA ALA A 193 -4.95 -9.00 -8.59
C ALA A 193 -3.64 -9.37 -9.32
N PRO A 194 -2.98 -8.42 -9.98
CA PRO A 194 -1.80 -8.68 -10.80
C PRO A 194 -0.54 -8.88 -9.96
N PHE A 195 -0.46 -9.96 -9.18
CA PHE A 195 0.66 -10.25 -8.29
C PHE A 195 2.02 -10.30 -8.97
N HIS A 196 2.08 -10.67 -10.26
CA HIS A 196 3.30 -10.70 -11.06
C HIS A 196 3.91 -9.31 -11.32
N LEU A 197 3.12 -8.24 -11.16
CA LEU A 197 3.56 -6.86 -11.30
C LEU A 197 4.02 -6.24 -9.96
N THR A 198 3.69 -6.88 -8.84
CA THR A 198 3.95 -6.32 -7.50
C THR A 198 5.42 -6.41 -7.10
N TRP A 199 5.84 -5.51 -6.22
CA TRP A 199 7.18 -5.51 -5.65
C TRP A 199 7.14 -5.30 -4.14
N SER A 200 7.86 -6.14 -3.40
CA SER A 200 7.88 -6.12 -1.93
C SER A 200 9.30 -6.17 -1.35
N CYS A 201 10.32 -6.52 -2.13
CA CYS A 201 11.69 -6.63 -1.65
C CYS A 201 12.22 -5.27 -1.17
N TYR A 202 12.85 -5.24 0.00
CA TYR A 202 13.43 -4.03 0.58
C TYR A 202 14.82 -3.67 0.04
N SER A 203 15.53 -4.64 -0.59
CA SER A 203 16.96 -4.51 -0.87
C SER A 203 17.30 -4.45 -2.36
N ARG A 204 16.47 -4.97 -3.24
CA ARG A 204 16.80 -5.16 -4.65
C ARG A 204 15.66 -4.68 -5.56
N GLU A 205 16.00 -4.29 -6.79
CA GLU A 205 15.04 -3.82 -7.81
C GLU A 205 14.90 -4.76 -9.02
N ASP A 206 15.85 -5.71 -9.21
CA ASP A 206 15.89 -6.66 -10.34
C ASP A 206 15.14 -7.97 -10.05
N ARG A 207 15.62 -8.71 -9.05
CA ARG A 207 15.03 -9.95 -8.53
C ARG A 207 14.93 -9.84 -7.02
N ALA A 208 13.83 -10.31 -6.44
CA ALA A 208 13.63 -10.23 -4.99
C ALA A 208 14.72 -11.02 -4.24
N CYS A 209 15.23 -10.50 -3.11
CA CYS A 209 16.35 -11.16 -2.40
C CYS A 209 15.98 -12.53 -1.80
N GLY A 210 14.71 -12.73 -1.42
CA GLY A 210 14.25 -13.95 -0.73
C GLY A 210 14.56 -14.01 0.76
N GLU A 211 15.27 -13.02 1.33
CA GLU A 211 15.85 -13.09 2.67
C GLU A 211 15.34 -12.01 3.63
N CYS A 212 14.89 -10.84 3.13
CA CYS A 212 14.33 -9.80 4.01
C CYS A 212 12.93 -10.17 4.49
N ASP A 213 12.48 -9.58 5.61
CA ASP A 213 11.16 -9.85 6.21
C ASP A 213 10.03 -9.85 5.20
N SER A 214 10.00 -8.84 4.33
CA SER A 214 8.94 -8.73 3.33
C SER A 214 8.95 -9.87 2.31
N CYS A 215 10.12 -10.32 1.87
CA CYS A 215 10.25 -11.47 0.98
C CYS A 215 9.80 -12.76 1.67
N VAL A 216 10.27 -12.99 2.90
CA VAL A 216 9.94 -14.19 3.68
C VAL A 216 8.45 -14.26 3.99
N LEU A 217 7.85 -13.17 4.46
CA LEU A 217 6.40 -13.08 4.71
C LEU A 217 5.59 -13.34 3.44
N ARG A 218 6.04 -12.79 2.31
CA ARG A 218 5.38 -13.00 1.01
C ARG A 218 5.45 -14.46 0.57
N MET A 219 6.62 -15.09 0.59
CA MET A 219 6.78 -16.51 0.22
C MET A 219 5.93 -17.43 1.11
N ARG A 220 5.95 -17.19 2.44
CA ARG A 220 5.09 -17.92 3.39
C ARG A 220 3.60 -17.75 3.07
N ALA A 221 3.18 -16.54 2.70
CA ALA A 221 1.80 -16.24 2.35
C ALA A 221 1.32 -17.04 1.14
N PHE A 222 2.11 -17.05 0.04
CA PHE A 222 1.79 -17.81 -1.16
C PHE A 222 1.80 -19.32 -0.89
N ALA A 223 2.80 -19.85 -0.19
CA ALA A 223 2.86 -21.25 0.19
C ALA A 223 1.63 -21.67 1.04
N ALA A 224 1.27 -20.89 2.06
CA ALA A 224 0.10 -21.15 2.92
C ALA A 224 -1.24 -20.94 2.19
N ALA A 225 -1.26 -20.20 1.09
CA ALA A 225 -2.41 -20.07 0.21
C ALA A 225 -2.53 -21.25 -0.78
N GLY A 226 -1.51 -22.10 -0.90
CA GLY A 226 -1.44 -23.18 -1.88
C GLY A 226 -1.15 -22.69 -3.30
N ALA A 227 -0.49 -21.54 -3.45
CA ALA A 227 -0.21 -20.91 -4.74
C ALA A 227 1.29 -20.65 -4.91
N SER A 228 1.75 -20.59 -6.16
CA SER A 228 3.10 -20.18 -6.48
C SER A 228 3.21 -18.67 -6.55
N ASP A 229 4.26 -18.10 -5.94
CA ASP A 229 4.53 -16.66 -6.08
C ASP A 229 5.04 -16.36 -7.50
N PRO A 230 4.41 -15.46 -8.25
CA PRO A 230 4.76 -15.21 -9.63
C PRO A 230 5.99 -14.31 -9.84
N ILE A 231 6.62 -13.76 -8.79
CA ILE A 231 7.84 -12.94 -8.95
C ILE A 231 9.11 -13.79 -8.89
N ALA A 232 10.20 -13.28 -9.50
CA ALA A 232 11.49 -13.95 -9.48
C ALA A 232 12.31 -13.60 -8.24
N TYR A 233 12.94 -14.60 -7.64
CA TYR A 233 13.89 -14.49 -6.52
C TYR A 233 15.32 -14.76 -6.94
N VAL A 234 16.31 -14.20 -6.22
CA VAL A 234 17.76 -14.44 -6.47
C VAL A 234 18.14 -15.85 -6.04
N SER A 235 17.71 -16.25 -4.85
CA SER A 235 17.79 -17.61 -4.35
C SER A 235 16.37 -18.17 -4.22
N GLN A 236 16.11 -19.33 -4.77
CA GLN A 236 14.97 -20.10 -4.31
C GLN A 236 15.38 -20.67 -2.95
N ALA A 237 15.21 -19.89 -1.88
CA ALA A 237 15.22 -20.46 -0.55
C ALA A 237 14.15 -21.54 -0.55
N ALA A 238 14.56 -22.79 -0.32
CA ALA A 238 13.65 -23.91 -0.28
C ALA A 238 12.49 -23.55 0.64
N ALA A 239 11.27 -23.65 0.12
CA ALA A 239 10.06 -23.51 0.90
C ALA A 239 10.14 -24.58 2.01
N LEU A 240 10.43 -24.14 3.23
CA LEU A 240 10.34 -24.92 4.46
C LEU A 240 8.97 -24.74 5.08
#